data_c709cfb707a8ce64baf595e8b883b8a9
#
_entry.id   c709cfb707a8ce64baf595e8b883b8a9
#
_cell.length_a   1.000
_cell.length_b   1.000
_cell.length_c   1.000
_cell.angle_alpha   90.00
_cell.angle_beta   90.00
_cell.angle_gamma   90.00
#
_symmetry.space_group_name_H-M   'P 1'
#
loop_
_entity.id
_entity.type
_entity.pdbx_description
1 polymer ?
#
loop_
_entity_poly.entity_id
_entity_poly.type
_entity_poly.pdbx_seq_one_letter_code
_entity_poly.pdbx_strand_id
1 'polypeptide(L)'
;MRQDIEMLEYIKQSHANFNKNRKEYSIHGRDIVFIKDELPSHVNLTNVLNVVQKMLPPWATKEVDIMYIGHFEIFDEKNFNSVFENGAIYISNEQDDDNDMIDDIVHEVSHAIEVPYGYKIYDDGKLETEFFQKRMKLFQLLKAQDYKISDARNLFLNVEFNQAFDDFLYKEVGYELLGNLLIGVFVRPYAATSI
;
A
#
# COMPACT_ATOMS: atom_id res chain seq x y z
N MET A 1 20.49 -16.99 33.22
CA MET A 1 19.48 -17.88 33.86
C MET A 1 18.19 -17.17 34.26
N ARG A 2 18.21 -16.02 35.01
CA ARG A 2 16.96 -15.33 35.41
C ARG A 2 16.31 -14.57 34.24
N GLN A 3 17.07 -13.90 33.41
CA GLN A 3 16.60 -13.20 32.19
C GLN A 3 16.04 -14.15 31.13
N ASP A 4 16.60 -15.37 31.01
CA ASP A 4 16.11 -16.36 30.05
C ASP A 4 14.74 -16.91 30.44
N ILE A 5 14.46 -17.01 31.76
CA ILE A 5 13.18 -17.47 32.29
C ILE A 5 12.10 -16.40 32.07
N GLU A 6 12.41 -15.11 32.32
CA GLU A 6 11.49 -13.99 32.09
C GLU A 6 11.15 -13.84 30.59
N MET A 7 12.12 -14.03 29.71
CA MET A 7 11.91 -14.02 28.26
C MET A 7 11.03 -15.18 27.80
N LEU A 8 11.25 -16.39 28.33
CA LEU A 8 10.42 -17.57 28.02
C LEU A 8 9.00 -17.44 28.55
N GLU A 9 8.81 -16.84 29.72
CA GLU A 9 7.47 -16.57 30.28
C GLU A 9 6.75 -15.47 29.46
N TYR A 10 7.45 -14.42 29.06
CA TYR A 10 6.90 -13.39 28.17
C TYR A 10 6.47 -13.98 26.81
N ILE A 11 7.32 -14.80 26.19
CA ILE A 11 6.99 -15.49 24.93
C ILE A 11 5.77 -16.39 25.11
N LYS A 12 5.70 -17.18 26.21
CA LYS A 12 4.55 -18.04 26.49
C LYS A 12 3.27 -17.25 26.73
N GLN A 13 3.33 -16.14 27.46
CA GLN A 13 2.16 -15.29 27.71
C GLN A 13 1.71 -14.57 26.45
N SER A 14 2.64 -14.05 25.66
CA SER A 14 2.34 -13.45 24.36
C SER A 14 1.71 -14.47 23.42
N HIS A 15 2.22 -15.70 23.37
CA HIS A 15 1.68 -16.78 22.56
C HIS A 15 0.28 -17.25 23.07
N ALA A 16 0.08 -17.28 24.38
CA ALA A 16 -1.22 -17.63 24.97
C ALA A 16 -2.27 -16.54 24.74
N ASN A 17 -1.90 -15.27 24.86
CA ASN A 17 -2.77 -14.14 24.57
C ASN A 17 -3.09 -14.04 23.06
N PHE A 18 -2.11 -14.27 22.22
CA PHE A 18 -2.28 -14.34 20.77
C PHE A 18 -3.27 -15.46 20.38
N ASN A 19 -3.12 -16.67 20.92
CA ASN A 19 -4.01 -17.80 20.62
C ASN A 19 -5.43 -17.61 21.18
N LYS A 20 -5.61 -16.84 22.24
CA LYS A 20 -6.91 -16.65 22.91
C LYS A 20 -7.83 -15.67 22.16
N ASN A 21 -7.23 -14.71 21.44
CA ASN A 21 -7.94 -13.66 20.70
C ASN A 21 -7.81 -13.82 19.18
N ARG A 22 -7.20 -14.92 18.72
CA ARG A 22 -6.91 -15.15 17.30
C ARG A 22 -8.20 -15.39 16.53
N LYS A 23 -8.62 -14.39 15.78
CA LYS A 23 -9.61 -14.55 14.71
C LYS A 23 -8.83 -14.73 13.40
N GLU A 24 -9.00 -15.88 12.78
CA GLU A 24 -8.41 -16.22 11.49
C GLU A 24 -9.46 -16.02 10.40
N TYR A 25 -9.01 -15.46 9.29
CA TYR A 25 -9.85 -15.29 8.11
C TYR A 25 -9.11 -15.82 6.88
N SER A 26 -9.89 -16.31 5.93
CA SER A 26 -9.35 -16.91 4.72
C SER A 26 -9.41 -15.96 3.53
N ILE A 27 -8.37 -16.00 2.71
CA ILE A 27 -8.37 -15.47 1.33
C ILE A 27 -8.12 -16.65 0.40
N HIS A 28 -9.02 -16.88 -0.53
CA HIS A 28 -8.96 -18.01 -1.48
C HIS A 28 -8.77 -19.39 -0.80
N GLY A 29 -9.40 -19.59 0.38
CA GLY A 29 -9.31 -20.81 1.15
C GLY A 29 -8.00 -21.01 1.92
N ARG A 30 -7.16 -19.98 2.01
CA ARG A 30 -5.94 -19.96 2.83
C ARG A 30 -6.19 -19.11 4.06
N ASP A 31 -5.97 -19.67 5.26
CA ASP A 31 -6.11 -19.00 6.55
C ASP A 31 -4.87 -18.16 6.84
N ILE A 32 -4.73 -17.05 6.13
CA ILE A 32 -3.55 -16.18 6.19
C ILE A 32 -3.81 -14.82 6.84
N VAL A 33 -5.05 -14.47 7.17
CA VAL A 33 -5.39 -13.17 7.74
C VAL A 33 -5.63 -13.27 9.23
N PHE A 34 -4.89 -12.49 10.01
CA PHE A 34 -4.91 -12.49 11.47
C PHE A 34 -5.20 -11.09 12.01
N ILE A 35 -6.23 -10.99 12.85
CA ILE A 35 -6.51 -9.74 13.57
C ILE A 35 -5.71 -9.75 14.86
N LYS A 36 -4.82 -8.78 15.03
CA LYS A 36 -4.07 -8.49 16.25
C LYS A 36 -4.86 -7.57 17.16
N ASP A 37 -5.42 -6.49 16.61
CA ASP A 37 -6.21 -5.50 17.34
C ASP A 37 -7.56 -5.29 16.65
N GLU A 38 -8.58 -4.90 17.42
CA GLU A 38 -9.94 -4.74 16.91
C GLU A 38 -10.02 -3.64 15.85
N LEU A 39 -10.80 -3.90 14.81
CA LEU A 39 -11.12 -2.91 13.78
C LEU A 39 -12.21 -1.94 14.26
N PRO A 40 -12.27 -0.72 13.72
CA PRO A 40 -13.36 0.18 13.94
C PRO A 40 -14.70 -0.45 13.53
N SER A 41 -15.78 -0.11 14.24
CA SER A 41 -17.10 -0.71 14.03
C SER A 41 -17.70 -0.43 12.64
N HIS A 42 -17.20 0.57 11.93
CA HIS A 42 -17.62 0.94 10.58
C HIS A 42 -16.85 0.18 9.48
N VAL A 43 -15.83 -0.59 9.82
CA VAL A 43 -15.08 -1.44 8.89
C VAL A 43 -15.53 -2.88 9.00
N ASN A 44 -16.00 -3.45 7.89
CA ASN A 44 -16.46 -4.83 7.81
C ASN A 44 -15.42 -5.71 7.09
N LEU A 45 -14.51 -6.32 7.85
CA LEU A 45 -13.46 -7.17 7.29
C LEU A 45 -13.99 -8.29 6.38
N THR A 46 -15.12 -8.90 6.70
CA THR A 46 -15.69 -9.94 5.83
C THR A 46 -16.06 -9.39 4.46
N ASN A 47 -16.63 -8.18 4.41
CA ASN A 47 -16.93 -7.51 3.16
C ASN A 47 -15.64 -7.15 2.40
N VAL A 48 -14.66 -6.57 3.09
CA VAL A 48 -13.33 -6.25 2.54
C VAL A 48 -12.71 -7.47 1.87
N LEU A 49 -12.58 -8.58 2.59
CA LEU A 49 -11.96 -9.80 2.06
C LEU A 49 -12.75 -10.41 0.90
N ASN A 50 -14.08 -10.32 0.92
CA ASN A 50 -14.92 -10.76 -0.20
C ASN A 50 -14.68 -9.92 -1.45
N VAL A 51 -14.48 -8.61 -1.32
CA VAL A 51 -14.15 -7.72 -2.44
C VAL A 51 -12.75 -8.02 -2.95
N VAL A 52 -11.75 -8.10 -2.07
CA VAL A 52 -10.37 -8.44 -2.41
C VAL A 52 -10.28 -9.76 -3.17
N GLN A 53 -10.99 -10.81 -2.73
CA GLN A 53 -11.02 -12.10 -3.43
C GLN A 53 -11.65 -12.04 -4.83
N LYS A 54 -12.55 -11.09 -5.08
CA LYS A 54 -13.11 -10.86 -6.42
C LYS A 54 -12.18 -10.04 -7.31
N MET A 55 -11.41 -9.13 -6.73
CA MET A 55 -10.47 -8.28 -7.46
C MET A 55 -9.16 -9.01 -7.81
N LEU A 56 -8.64 -9.76 -6.86
CA LEU A 56 -7.36 -10.46 -6.98
C LEU A 56 -7.58 -11.95 -7.30
N PRO A 57 -7.01 -12.46 -8.38
CA PRO A 57 -7.04 -13.90 -8.65
C PRO A 57 -6.18 -14.67 -7.63
N PRO A 58 -6.44 -15.99 -7.41
CA PRO A 58 -5.71 -16.79 -6.41
C PRO A 58 -4.19 -16.77 -6.53
N TRP A 59 -3.67 -16.63 -7.76
CA TRP A 59 -2.22 -16.57 -7.98
C TRP A 59 -1.59 -15.27 -7.46
N ALA A 60 -2.35 -14.16 -7.43
CA ALA A 60 -1.86 -12.86 -6.99
C ALA A 60 -1.52 -12.84 -5.48
N THR A 61 -2.25 -13.62 -4.69
CA THR A 61 -1.99 -13.73 -3.23
C THR A 61 -1.05 -14.87 -2.86
N LYS A 62 -0.49 -15.59 -3.86
CA LYS A 62 0.33 -16.78 -3.62
C LYS A 62 1.61 -16.47 -2.83
N GLU A 63 2.20 -15.30 -3.10
CA GLU A 63 3.45 -14.87 -2.48
C GLU A 63 3.23 -14.17 -1.10
N VAL A 64 1.98 -14.10 -0.65
CA VAL A 64 1.62 -13.62 0.68
C VAL A 64 1.49 -14.83 1.61
N ASP A 65 2.40 -14.95 2.57
CA ASP A 65 2.37 -16.01 3.56
C ASP A 65 1.40 -15.71 4.69
N ILE A 66 1.33 -14.44 5.10
CA ILE A 66 0.52 -14.00 6.23
C ILE A 66 0.15 -12.53 6.10
N MET A 67 -1.00 -12.16 6.65
CA MET A 67 -1.47 -10.78 6.75
C MET A 67 -1.89 -10.49 8.20
N TYR A 68 -1.29 -9.47 8.78
CA TYR A 68 -1.60 -9.00 10.13
C TYR A 68 -2.37 -7.69 10.07
N ILE A 69 -3.47 -7.60 10.79
CA ILE A 69 -4.27 -6.38 10.92
C ILE A 69 -4.24 -5.95 12.39
N GLY A 70 -3.80 -4.73 12.65
CA GLY A 70 -3.71 -4.21 14.01
C GLY A 70 -2.94 -2.90 14.11
N HIS A 71 -2.73 -2.45 15.34
CA HIS A 71 -1.91 -1.28 15.64
C HIS A 71 -0.42 -1.66 15.66
N PHE A 72 0.40 -0.90 14.95
CA PHE A 72 1.86 -1.04 14.86
C PHE A 72 2.53 0.30 15.12
N GLU A 73 3.29 0.42 16.20
CA GLU A 73 3.97 1.66 16.61
C GLU A 73 4.83 2.27 15.47
N ILE A 74 5.43 1.43 14.64
CA ILE A 74 6.24 1.84 13.49
C ILE A 74 5.42 2.61 12.44
N PHE A 75 4.11 2.36 12.36
CA PHE A 75 3.23 3.06 11.42
C PHE A 75 3.00 4.50 11.86
N ASP A 76 2.83 4.72 13.17
CA ASP A 76 2.68 6.07 13.74
C ASP A 76 3.96 6.89 13.51
N GLU A 77 5.13 6.28 13.74
CA GLU A 77 6.43 6.95 13.57
C GLU A 77 6.70 7.35 12.12
N LYS A 78 6.30 6.51 11.15
CA LYS A 78 6.60 6.68 9.73
C LYS A 78 5.44 7.19 8.89
N ASN A 79 4.27 7.35 9.50
CA ASN A 79 3.02 7.72 8.82
C ASN A 79 2.66 6.75 7.67
N PHE A 80 2.73 5.44 7.96
CA PHE A 80 2.30 4.37 7.07
C PHE A 80 0.95 3.80 7.53
N ASN A 81 0.15 3.29 6.60
CA ASN A 81 -1.07 2.54 6.89
C ASN A 81 -0.89 1.05 6.63
N SER A 82 0.04 0.70 5.75
CA SER A 82 0.33 -0.69 5.39
C SER A 82 1.79 -0.87 4.99
N VAL A 83 2.28 -2.10 5.01
CA VAL A 83 3.59 -2.49 4.49
C VAL A 83 3.65 -3.99 4.17
N PHE A 84 4.28 -4.32 3.04
CA PHE A 84 4.70 -5.69 2.73
C PHE A 84 6.17 -5.88 3.05
N GLU A 85 6.49 -6.92 3.80
CA GLU A 85 7.87 -7.29 4.13
C GLU A 85 8.03 -8.82 4.24
N ASN A 86 8.94 -9.39 3.44
CA ASN A 86 9.34 -10.80 3.51
C ASN A 86 8.16 -11.81 3.54
N GLY A 87 7.17 -11.63 2.65
CA GLY A 87 6.00 -12.50 2.56
C GLY A 87 4.87 -12.15 3.55
N ALA A 88 5.09 -11.21 4.46
CA ALA A 88 4.09 -10.73 5.40
C ALA A 88 3.54 -9.36 4.99
N ILE A 89 2.23 -9.20 5.07
CA ILE A 89 1.54 -7.91 4.96
C ILE A 89 1.11 -7.46 6.35
N TYR A 90 1.39 -6.21 6.68
CA TYR A 90 0.95 -5.55 7.90
C TYR A 90 0.01 -4.40 7.50
N ILE A 91 -1.15 -4.32 8.14
CA ILE A 91 -2.18 -3.31 7.84
C ILE A 91 -2.63 -2.68 9.15
N SER A 92 -2.69 -1.36 9.19
CA SER A 92 -3.24 -0.62 10.31
C SER A 92 -4.69 -1.02 10.57
N ASN A 93 -5.08 -1.10 11.83
CA ASN A 93 -6.49 -1.19 12.20
C ASN A 93 -7.20 0.18 12.18
N GLU A 94 -6.48 1.27 11.99
CA GLU A 94 -7.02 2.62 11.82
C GLU A 94 -7.33 2.86 10.35
N GLN A 95 -8.55 2.54 9.94
CA GLN A 95 -9.04 2.63 8.57
C GLN A 95 -10.24 3.57 8.50
N ASP A 96 -10.30 4.40 7.47
CA ASP A 96 -11.41 5.34 7.27
C ASP A 96 -12.71 4.61 6.87
N ASP A 97 -12.61 3.58 6.02
CA ASP A 97 -13.72 2.72 5.61
C ASP A 97 -13.25 1.38 5.01
N ASP A 98 -14.21 0.58 4.50
CA ASP A 98 -13.91 -0.70 3.83
C ASP A 98 -13.01 -0.52 2.58
N ASN A 99 -13.16 0.59 1.83
CA ASN A 99 -12.42 0.81 0.59
C ASN A 99 -10.97 1.16 0.90
N ASP A 100 -10.71 1.94 1.94
CA ASP A 100 -9.38 2.27 2.41
C ASP A 100 -8.59 1.00 2.71
N MET A 101 -9.17 0.09 3.49
CA MET A 101 -8.56 -1.21 3.77
C MET A 101 -8.39 -2.10 2.52
N ILE A 102 -9.33 -2.07 1.58
CA ILE A 102 -9.22 -2.81 0.31
C ILE A 102 -8.02 -2.29 -0.49
N ASP A 103 -7.87 -0.97 -0.53
CA ASP A 103 -6.78 -0.33 -1.24
C ASP A 103 -5.42 -0.69 -0.66
N ASP A 104 -5.28 -0.65 0.66
CA ASP A 104 -4.08 -1.06 1.37
C ASP A 104 -3.72 -2.52 1.05
N ILE A 105 -4.69 -3.44 1.15
CA ILE A 105 -4.46 -4.86 0.84
C ILE A 105 -4.00 -5.04 -0.61
N VAL A 106 -4.68 -4.41 -1.56
CA VAL A 106 -4.34 -4.56 -3.00
C VAL A 106 -2.97 -3.96 -3.29
N HIS A 107 -2.63 -2.84 -2.67
CA HIS A 107 -1.32 -2.21 -2.78
C HIS A 107 -0.21 -3.14 -2.29
N GLU A 108 -0.32 -3.69 -1.09
CA GLU A 108 0.71 -4.55 -0.52
C GLU A 108 0.81 -5.91 -1.25
N VAL A 109 -0.29 -6.43 -1.77
CA VAL A 109 -0.25 -7.63 -2.64
C VAL A 109 0.51 -7.32 -3.94
N SER A 110 0.46 -6.09 -4.46
CA SER A 110 1.25 -5.72 -5.64
C SER A 110 2.75 -5.80 -5.36
N HIS A 111 3.20 -5.35 -4.19
CA HIS A 111 4.59 -5.53 -3.75
C HIS A 111 4.99 -7.00 -3.60
N ALA A 112 4.09 -7.84 -3.07
CA ALA A 112 4.33 -9.29 -3.01
C ALA A 112 4.54 -9.91 -4.39
N ILE A 113 3.83 -9.44 -5.42
CA ILE A 113 4.00 -9.88 -6.81
C ILE A 113 5.31 -9.35 -7.40
N GLU A 114 5.70 -8.12 -7.08
CA GLU A 114 6.94 -7.53 -7.60
C GLU A 114 8.19 -8.29 -7.18
N VAL A 115 8.23 -8.86 -5.98
CA VAL A 115 9.41 -9.59 -5.50
C VAL A 115 9.88 -10.69 -6.46
N PRO A 116 9.04 -11.67 -6.90
CA PRO A 116 9.47 -12.71 -7.82
C PRO A 116 9.40 -12.30 -9.29
N TYR A 117 8.60 -11.32 -9.66
CA TYR A 117 8.29 -11.00 -11.05
C TYR A 117 8.78 -9.62 -11.52
N GLY A 118 9.34 -8.80 -10.62
CA GLY A 118 9.77 -7.43 -10.92
C GLY A 118 10.68 -7.36 -12.14
N TYR A 119 11.66 -8.28 -12.28
CA TYR A 119 12.52 -8.35 -13.44
C TYR A 119 11.77 -8.56 -14.77
N LYS A 120 10.63 -9.25 -14.78
CA LYS A 120 9.78 -9.42 -15.97
C LYS A 120 8.88 -8.23 -16.23
N ILE A 121 8.46 -7.54 -15.14
CA ILE A 121 7.59 -6.37 -15.23
C ILE A 121 8.36 -5.18 -15.80
N TYR A 122 9.64 -5.03 -15.39
CA TYR A 122 10.45 -3.85 -15.71
C TYR A 122 11.49 -4.06 -16.82
N ASP A 123 11.78 -5.32 -17.22
CA ASP A 123 12.89 -5.69 -18.12
C ASP A 123 12.79 -5.05 -19.51
N ASP A 124 11.62 -4.89 -20.08
CA ASP A 124 11.42 -4.37 -21.43
C ASP A 124 11.30 -2.84 -21.52
N GLY A 125 11.37 -2.13 -20.40
CA GLY A 125 11.28 -0.66 -20.30
C GLY A 125 9.93 -0.07 -20.74
N LYS A 126 8.92 -0.90 -21.00
CA LYS A 126 7.60 -0.42 -21.44
C LYS A 126 6.88 0.32 -20.34
N LEU A 127 6.95 -0.20 -19.10
CA LEU A 127 6.32 0.43 -17.94
C LEU A 127 6.89 1.83 -17.71
N GLU A 128 8.22 1.95 -17.72
CA GLU A 128 8.91 3.25 -17.59
C GLU A 128 8.51 4.19 -18.73
N THR A 129 8.48 3.69 -19.96
CA THR A 129 8.07 4.48 -21.12
C THR A 129 6.63 4.98 -20.99
N GLU A 130 5.69 4.12 -20.57
CA GLU A 130 4.29 4.49 -20.36
C GLU A 130 4.16 5.51 -19.22
N PHE A 131 4.89 5.32 -18.13
CA PHE A 131 4.91 6.23 -17.01
C PHE A 131 5.39 7.64 -17.43
N PHE A 132 6.47 7.73 -18.17
CA PHE A 132 6.93 9.00 -18.73
C PHE A 132 5.90 9.67 -19.65
N GLN A 133 5.23 8.91 -20.49
CA GLN A 133 4.16 9.45 -21.34
C GLN A 133 3.02 10.03 -20.50
N LYS A 134 2.61 9.33 -19.44
CA LYS A 134 1.58 9.79 -18.51
C LYS A 134 2.03 11.02 -17.73
N ARG A 135 3.26 11.05 -17.22
CA ARG A 135 3.83 12.24 -16.57
C ARG A 135 3.92 13.44 -17.50
N MET A 136 4.34 13.25 -18.74
CA MET A 136 4.36 14.32 -19.73
C MET A 136 2.95 14.83 -20.06
N LYS A 137 1.95 13.97 -20.05
CA LYS A 137 0.55 14.40 -20.18
C LYS A 137 0.11 15.24 -18.98
N LEU A 138 0.42 14.81 -17.75
CA LEU A 138 0.16 15.61 -16.55
C LEU A 138 0.86 16.99 -16.64
N PHE A 139 2.13 17.03 -17.05
CA PHE A 139 2.85 18.28 -17.27
C PHE A 139 2.10 19.24 -18.21
N GLN A 140 1.58 18.73 -19.35
CA GLN A 140 0.81 19.55 -20.27
C GLN A 140 -0.50 20.06 -19.67
N LEU A 141 -1.19 19.22 -18.90
CA LEU A 141 -2.43 19.59 -18.21
C LEU A 141 -2.20 20.67 -17.17
N LEU A 142 -1.15 20.57 -16.36
CA LEU A 142 -0.79 21.58 -15.37
C LEU A 142 -0.35 22.89 -16.03
N LYS A 143 0.41 22.81 -17.12
CA LYS A 143 0.78 24.00 -17.90
C LYS A 143 -0.44 24.73 -18.48
N ALA A 144 -1.46 23.99 -18.91
CA ALA A 144 -2.71 24.55 -19.41
C ALA A 144 -3.55 25.24 -18.30
N GLN A 145 -3.26 24.94 -17.02
CA GLN A 145 -3.83 25.59 -15.84
C GLN A 145 -2.95 26.72 -15.29
N ASP A 146 -2.01 27.23 -16.10
CA ASP A 146 -1.08 28.33 -15.77
C ASP A 146 -0.13 28.05 -14.58
N TYR A 147 0.08 26.77 -14.20
CA TYR A 147 1.12 26.44 -13.23
C TYR A 147 2.51 26.76 -13.81
N LYS A 148 3.32 27.46 -13.01
CA LYS A 148 4.72 27.80 -13.37
C LYS A 148 5.62 26.61 -13.15
N ILE A 149 5.81 25.81 -14.21
CA ILE A 149 6.55 24.55 -14.16
C ILE A 149 7.94 24.67 -14.81
N SER A 150 8.43 25.88 -15.05
CA SER A 150 9.70 26.09 -15.80
C SER A 150 10.89 25.31 -15.24
N ASP A 151 11.00 25.24 -13.91
CA ASP A 151 12.09 24.50 -13.24
C ASP A 151 11.71 23.04 -12.90
N ALA A 152 10.41 22.71 -12.90
CA ALA A 152 9.90 21.41 -12.56
C ALA A 152 9.98 20.39 -13.72
N ARG A 153 10.27 20.81 -14.97
CA ARG A 153 10.31 19.85 -16.10
C ARG A 153 11.22 18.64 -15.82
N ASN A 154 12.37 18.88 -15.20
CA ASN A 154 13.32 17.80 -14.89
C ASN A 154 12.76 16.83 -13.85
N LEU A 155 11.89 17.30 -12.95
CA LEU A 155 11.21 16.46 -11.96
C LEU A 155 10.22 15.50 -12.64
N PHE A 156 9.57 15.93 -13.72
CA PHE A 156 8.67 15.06 -14.50
C PHE A 156 9.40 13.97 -15.29
N LEU A 157 10.71 14.11 -15.48
CA LEU A 157 11.54 13.15 -16.20
C LEU A 157 12.24 12.13 -15.27
N ASN A 158 12.03 12.23 -13.96
CA ASN A 158 12.56 11.27 -13.01
C ASN A 158 11.47 10.26 -12.62
N VAL A 159 11.76 8.96 -12.67
CA VAL A 159 10.86 7.87 -12.29
C VAL A 159 10.95 7.52 -10.82
N GLU A 160 12.05 7.88 -10.18
CA GLU A 160 12.24 7.65 -8.75
C GLU A 160 11.45 8.65 -7.92
N PHE A 161 11.11 8.26 -6.71
CA PHE A 161 10.48 9.15 -5.74
C PHE A 161 11.33 10.38 -5.48
N ASN A 162 10.70 11.55 -5.51
CA ASN A 162 11.34 12.83 -5.25
C ASN A 162 10.42 13.70 -4.38
N GLN A 163 10.85 13.96 -3.15
CA GLN A 163 10.07 14.73 -2.18
C GLN A 163 9.67 16.12 -2.69
N ALA A 164 10.55 16.81 -3.43
CA ALA A 164 10.23 18.14 -3.97
C ALA A 164 9.12 18.07 -5.04
N PHE A 165 9.08 16.98 -5.80
CA PHE A 165 8.03 16.74 -6.78
C PHE A 165 6.71 16.37 -6.11
N ASP A 166 6.75 15.54 -5.10
CA ASP A 166 5.60 15.18 -4.28
C ASP A 166 5.02 16.42 -3.59
N ASP A 167 5.86 17.22 -2.94
CA ASP A 167 5.45 18.49 -2.33
C ASP A 167 4.82 19.45 -3.35
N PHE A 168 5.37 19.56 -4.55
CA PHE A 168 4.80 20.35 -5.62
C PHE A 168 3.40 19.85 -5.99
N LEU A 169 3.22 18.57 -6.21
CA LEU A 169 1.93 18.01 -6.59
C LEU A 169 0.88 18.17 -5.47
N TYR A 170 1.22 17.88 -4.22
CA TYR A 170 0.25 17.87 -3.14
C TYR A 170 0.04 19.21 -2.46
N LYS A 171 1.09 20.04 -2.33
CA LYS A 171 1.01 21.33 -1.63
C LYS A 171 0.70 22.50 -2.55
N GLU A 172 1.26 22.52 -3.77
CA GLU A 172 1.05 23.61 -4.70
C GLU A 172 -0.11 23.37 -5.65
N VAL A 173 -0.24 22.16 -6.22
CA VAL A 173 -1.36 21.81 -7.12
C VAL A 173 -2.60 21.43 -6.31
N GLY A 174 -2.43 20.63 -5.28
CA GLY A 174 -3.47 20.16 -4.38
C GLY A 174 -4.20 18.90 -4.87
N TYR A 175 -4.55 18.06 -3.90
CA TYR A 175 -5.08 16.71 -4.15
C TYR A 175 -6.37 16.71 -4.99
N GLU A 176 -7.29 17.64 -4.74
CA GLU A 176 -8.58 17.70 -5.46
C GLU A 176 -8.39 18.02 -6.95
N LEU A 177 -7.55 18.99 -7.27
CA LEU A 177 -7.27 19.35 -8.67
C LEU A 177 -6.49 18.22 -9.35
N LEU A 178 -5.49 17.62 -8.67
CA LEU A 178 -4.78 16.45 -9.18
C LEU A 178 -5.72 15.30 -9.49
N GLY A 179 -6.63 14.97 -8.59
CA GLY A 179 -7.63 13.92 -8.80
C GLY A 179 -8.40 14.13 -10.09
N ASN A 180 -8.84 15.36 -10.34
CA ASN A 180 -9.57 15.72 -11.56
C ASN A 180 -8.70 15.65 -12.82
N LEU A 181 -7.46 16.16 -12.77
CA LEU A 181 -6.53 16.19 -13.92
C LEU A 181 -6.03 14.78 -14.28
N LEU A 182 -5.94 13.88 -13.31
CA LEU A 182 -5.38 12.54 -13.50
C LEU A 182 -6.41 11.52 -13.97
N ILE A 183 -7.70 11.85 -14.03
CA ILE A 183 -8.75 10.96 -14.56
C ILE A 183 -8.35 10.48 -15.97
N GLY A 184 -8.21 9.17 -16.12
CA GLY A 184 -7.79 8.53 -17.37
C GLY A 184 -6.31 8.72 -17.75
N VAL A 185 -5.49 9.23 -16.82
CA VAL A 185 -4.02 9.29 -16.95
C VAL A 185 -3.37 8.34 -15.96
N PHE A 186 -3.64 8.52 -14.67
CA PHE A 186 -3.19 7.63 -13.59
C PHE A 186 -4.41 7.10 -12.84
N VAL A 187 -4.25 5.97 -12.17
CA VAL A 187 -5.31 5.37 -11.35
C VAL A 187 -5.60 6.25 -10.13
N ARG A 188 -4.55 6.82 -9.54
CA ARG A 188 -4.61 7.69 -8.36
C ARG A 188 -3.52 8.77 -8.43
N PRO A 189 -3.69 9.88 -7.68
CA PRO A 189 -2.69 10.96 -7.66
C PRO A 189 -1.30 10.48 -7.27
N TYR A 190 -1.14 9.67 -6.23
CA TYR A 190 0.17 9.21 -5.78
C TYR A 190 0.89 8.32 -6.81
N ALA A 191 0.15 7.59 -7.66
CA ALA A 191 0.74 6.83 -8.75
C ALA A 191 1.47 7.69 -9.80
N ALA A 192 1.38 9.01 -9.69
CA ALA A 192 2.15 9.95 -10.51
C ALA A 192 3.51 10.30 -9.91
N THR A 193 3.81 9.93 -8.67
CA THR A 193 5.03 10.36 -7.96
C THR A 193 6.24 9.50 -8.26
N SER A 194 6.05 8.19 -8.42
CA SER A 194 7.12 7.22 -8.74
C SER A 194 6.58 5.97 -9.43
N ILE A 195 7.48 5.18 -9.97
CA ILE A 195 7.22 3.79 -10.38
C ILE A 195 7.58 2.90 -9.22
#